data_c1e4923a0ce05d197dc3e87bdc805736
#
_entry.id   c1e4923a0ce05d197dc3e87bdc805736
#
_cell.length_a   1.000
_cell.length_b   1.000
_cell.length_c   1.000
_cell.angle_alpha   90.00
_cell.angle_beta   90.00
_cell.angle_gamma   90.00
#
_symmetry.space_group_name_H-M   'P 1'
#
loop_
_entity.id
_entity.type
_entity.pdbx_description
1 polymer ?
#
loop_
_entity_poly.entity_id
_entity_poly.type
_entity_poly.pdbx_seq_one_letter_code
_entity_poly.pdbx_strand_id
1 'polypeptide(L)'
;EKGAEIGNHILSGAVIQTNALDELIPDWKEKGAPLNQPALHDKMVFLTETGSIPMPHPPQMSNKGNYIVSLSRVATWLGEQAEEAGVEIYPGFAGAQIVWDEDANGNKRGIRGIVTNDIGLNKEGQPKDNYEPGMEFRAPITLFAEGAHGSLSLKIMKELKLREEVGADPQTLSLIHI
;
A
#
# COMPACT_ATOMS: atom_id res chain seq x y z
N GLU A 1 3.84 2.06 9.11
CA GLU A 1 2.57 1.32 8.85
C GLU A 1 1.47 1.81 9.79
N LYS A 2 0.30 2.11 9.24
CA LYS A 2 -0.85 2.57 10.02
C LYS A 2 -1.48 1.46 10.86
N GLY A 3 -1.45 0.22 10.38
CA GLY A 3 -1.97 -0.95 11.09
C GLY A 3 -1.14 -1.28 12.32
N ALA A 4 -1.76 -1.89 13.32
CA ALA A 4 -1.07 -2.36 14.52
C ALA A 4 -0.02 -3.45 14.21
N GLU A 5 -0.21 -4.15 13.07
CA GLU A 5 0.72 -5.12 12.51
C GLU A 5 0.69 -5.01 10.98
N ILE A 6 1.75 -5.47 10.33
CA ILE A 6 1.83 -5.50 8.86
C ILE A 6 0.73 -6.44 8.32
N GLY A 7 -0.03 -5.95 7.34
CA GLY A 7 -1.11 -6.73 6.71
C GLY A 7 -2.47 -6.68 7.38
N ASN A 8 -2.60 -6.11 8.59
CA ASN A 8 -3.87 -6.10 9.34
C ASN A 8 -5.03 -5.38 8.64
N HIS A 9 -4.74 -4.42 7.76
CA HIS A 9 -5.77 -3.69 7.01
C HIS A 9 -6.08 -4.31 5.64
N ILE A 10 -5.46 -5.43 5.30
CA ILE A 10 -5.66 -6.12 4.03
C ILE A 10 -6.71 -7.21 4.22
N LEU A 11 -7.90 -7.02 3.65
CA LEU A 11 -9.06 -7.90 3.83
C LEU A 11 -9.22 -8.93 2.72
N SER A 12 -8.61 -8.73 1.56
CA SER A 12 -8.83 -9.58 0.38
C SER A 12 -7.64 -10.47 0.05
N GLY A 13 -7.92 -11.58 -0.61
CA GLY A 13 -6.92 -12.33 -1.35
C GLY A 13 -6.59 -11.66 -2.68
N ALA A 14 -5.58 -12.19 -3.32
CA ALA A 14 -5.17 -11.78 -4.66
C ALA A 14 -4.68 -12.98 -5.48
N VAL A 15 -4.60 -12.79 -6.79
CA VAL A 15 -3.82 -13.65 -7.67
C VAL A 15 -2.55 -12.89 -8.02
N ILE A 16 -1.40 -13.47 -7.70
CA ILE A 16 -0.08 -12.82 -7.84
C ILE A 16 0.71 -13.51 -8.94
N GLN A 17 1.32 -12.71 -9.81
CA GLN A 17 2.42 -13.13 -10.69
C GLN A 17 3.73 -13.05 -9.92
N THR A 18 4.58 -14.06 -10.07
CA THR A 18 5.81 -14.16 -9.29
C THR A 18 7.00 -13.42 -9.89
N ASN A 19 6.91 -12.89 -11.10
CA ASN A 19 8.05 -12.29 -11.81
C ASN A 19 8.84 -11.29 -10.98
N ALA A 20 8.15 -10.34 -10.32
CA ALA A 20 8.81 -9.35 -9.47
C ALA A 20 9.41 -10.00 -8.20
N LEU A 21 8.77 -11.02 -7.67
CA LEU A 21 9.26 -11.76 -6.52
C LEU A 21 10.47 -12.63 -6.88
N ASP A 22 10.45 -13.25 -8.07
CA ASP A 22 11.55 -14.04 -8.59
C ASP A 22 12.83 -13.19 -8.82
N GLU A 23 12.65 -11.90 -9.18
CA GLU A 23 13.76 -10.95 -9.32
C GLU A 23 14.26 -10.44 -7.97
N LEU A 24 13.34 -10.11 -7.04
CA LEU A 24 13.69 -9.49 -5.77
C LEU A 24 14.21 -10.51 -4.74
N ILE A 25 13.58 -11.67 -4.66
CA ILE A 25 13.88 -12.73 -3.69
C ILE A 25 13.82 -14.07 -4.44
N PRO A 26 14.87 -14.43 -5.22
CA PRO A 26 14.86 -15.64 -6.07
C PRO A 26 14.60 -16.94 -5.29
N ASP A 27 14.98 -16.98 -4.04
CA ASP A 27 14.84 -18.10 -3.09
C ASP A 27 13.56 -18.01 -2.23
N TRP A 28 12.53 -17.28 -2.70
CA TRP A 28 11.31 -17.05 -1.92
C TRP A 28 10.58 -18.34 -1.50
N LYS A 29 10.71 -19.41 -2.28
CA LYS A 29 10.12 -20.71 -1.95
C LYS A 29 10.80 -21.36 -0.76
N GLU A 30 12.13 -21.37 -0.74
CA GLU A 30 12.95 -21.89 0.35
C GLU A 30 12.77 -21.05 1.61
N LYS A 31 12.55 -19.75 1.45
CA LYS A 31 12.26 -18.81 2.54
C LYS A 31 10.81 -18.86 3.03
N GLY A 32 10.02 -19.79 2.52
CA GLY A 32 8.67 -20.06 3.03
C GLY A 32 7.64 -18.99 2.69
N ALA A 33 7.78 -18.29 1.55
CA ALA A 33 6.75 -17.35 1.09
C ALA A 33 5.38 -18.03 1.03
N PRO A 34 4.29 -17.39 1.50
CA PRO A 34 2.98 -18.03 1.63
C PRO A 34 2.21 -18.12 0.31
N LEU A 35 2.90 -18.55 -0.77
CA LEU A 35 2.36 -18.77 -2.09
C LEU A 35 2.15 -20.29 -2.32
N ASN A 36 1.18 -20.86 -1.61
CA ASN A 36 0.99 -22.31 -1.56
C ASN A 36 -0.05 -22.84 -2.56
N GLN A 37 -0.85 -21.95 -3.15
CA GLN A 37 -1.97 -22.34 -4.02
C GLN A 37 -1.77 -21.83 -5.44
N PRO A 38 -1.24 -22.65 -6.38
CA PRO A 38 -1.14 -22.25 -7.78
C PRO A 38 -2.53 -22.12 -8.41
N ALA A 39 -2.70 -21.15 -9.30
CA ALA A 39 -3.89 -20.98 -10.11
C ALA A 39 -3.78 -21.95 -11.32
N LEU A 40 -4.52 -23.06 -11.26
CA LEU A 40 -4.48 -24.11 -12.28
C LEU A 40 -5.49 -23.87 -13.39
N HIS A 41 -6.66 -23.31 -13.03
CA HIS A 41 -7.79 -23.16 -13.93
C HIS A 41 -8.50 -21.84 -13.67
N ASP A 42 -8.84 -21.16 -14.77
CA ASP A 42 -9.75 -20.00 -14.75
C ASP A 42 -11.09 -20.41 -15.36
N LYS A 43 -12.16 -19.91 -14.79
CA LYS A 43 -13.52 -20.12 -15.33
C LYS A 43 -14.28 -18.81 -15.34
N MET A 44 -14.69 -18.38 -16.53
CA MET A 44 -15.57 -17.24 -16.70
C MET A 44 -16.99 -17.71 -16.94
N VAL A 45 -17.95 -17.16 -16.20
CA VAL A 45 -19.36 -17.51 -16.31
C VAL A 45 -20.23 -16.26 -16.25
N PHE A 46 -21.31 -16.25 -17.01
CA PHE A 46 -22.39 -15.30 -16.84
C PHE A 46 -23.41 -15.91 -15.86
N LEU A 47 -23.68 -15.19 -14.77
CA LEU A 47 -24.65 -15.64 -13.77
C LEU A 47 -26.07 -15.21 -14.14
N THR A 48 -27.03 -16.11 -14.01
CA THR A 48 -28.45 -15.85 -14.10
C THR A 48 -29.09 -16.09 -12.73
N GLU A 49 -30.37 -15.77 -12.55
CA GLU A 49 -31.07 -15.98 -11.29
C GLU A 49 -31.06 -17.44 -10.84
N THR A 50 -31.03 -18.39 -11.78
CA THR A 50 -31.18 -19.83 -11.50
C THR A 50 -30.02 -20.70 -11.94
N GLY A 51 -28.96 -20.11 -12.53
CA GLY A 51 -27.83 -20.87 -13.05
C GLY A 51 -26.66 -20.03 -13.54
N SER A 52 -25.78 -20.67 -14.32
CA SER A 52 -24.63 -19.99 -14.93
C SER A 52 -24.38 -20.48 -16.35
N ILE A 53 -23.97 -19.59 -17.23
CA ILE A 53 -23.63 -19.87 -18.62
C ILE A 53 -22.11 -19.71 -18.75
N PRO A 54 -21.38 -20.75 -19.19
CA PRO A 54 -19.95 -20.64 -19.44
C PRO A 54 -19.65 -19.63 -20.57
N MET A 55 -18.67 -18.80 -20.37
CA MET A 55 -18.21 -17.82 -21.37
C MET A 55 -16.76 -18.13 -21.79
N PRO A 56 -16.38 -17.78 -23.02
CA PRO A 56 -15.00 -17.92 -23.46
C PRO A 56 -14.12 -17.02 -22.59
N HIS A 57 -13.01 -17.60 -22.11
CA HIS A 57 -12.03 -16.91 -21.28
C HIS A 57 -11.03 -16.15 -22.17
N PRO A 58 -10.91 -14.83 -22.09
CA PRO A 58 -9.92 -14.08 -22.86
C PRO A 58 -8.49 -14.48 -22.47
N PRO A 59 -7.57 -14.70 -23.41
CA PRO A 59 -6.20 -15.14 -23.12
C PRO A 59 -5.44 -14.23 -22.15
N GLN A 60 -5.67 -12.91 -22.24
CA GLN A 60 -5.02 -11.91 -21.38
C GLN A 60 -5.50 -11.95 -19.91
N MET A 61 -6.58 -12.65 -19.62
CA MET A 61 -7.11 -12.84 -18.26
C MET A 61 -6.66 -14.18 -17.65
N SER A 62 -5.81 -14.94 -18.36
CA SER A 62 -5.31 -16.23 -17.86
C SER A 62 -4.41 -16.04 -16.65
N ASN A 63 -4.72 -16.76 -15.56
CA ASN A 63 -3.92 -16.80 -14.35
C ASN A 63 -3.03 -18.05 -14.25
N LYS A 64 -2.92 -18.80 -15.31
CA LYS A 64 -2.08 -20.01 -15.32
C LYS A 64 -0.63 -19.66 -15.00
N GLY A 65 -0.09 -20.29 -13.96
CA GLY A 65 1.26 -20.02 -13.46
C GLY A 65 1.34 -18.96 -12.34
N ASN A 66 0.23 -18.29 -12.06
CA ASN A 66 0.10 -17.37 -10.94
C ASN A 66 -0.28 -18.12 -9.65
N TYR A 67 -0.28 -17.43 -8.53
CA TYR A 67 -0.66 -18.00 -7.23
C TYR A 67 -1.83 -17.24 -6.60
N ILE A 68 -2.79 -18.02 -6.08
CA ILE A 68 -3.88 -17.48 -5.26
C ILE A 68 -3.34 -17.35 -3.83
N VAL A 69 -3.40 -16.15 -3.27
CA VAL A 69 -2.77 -15.84 -1.98
C VAL A 69 -3.69 -15.07 -1.04
N SER A 70 -3.43 -15.18 0.25
CA SER A 70 -3.86 -14.17 1.21
C SER A 70 -2.87 -13.01 1.15
N LEU A 71 -3.29 -11.87 0.64
CA LEU A 71 -2.41 -10.73 0.47
C LEU A 71 -1.89 -10.20 1.82
N SER A 72 -2.68 -10.32 2.88
CA SER A 72 -2.25 -10.01 4.24
C SER A 72 -1.03 -10.84 4.65
N ARG A 73 -1.08 -12.16 4.45
CA ARG A 73 0.04 -13.06 4.77
C ARG A 73 1.29 -12.77 3.92
N VAL A 74 1.10 -12.47 2.65
CA VAL A 74 2.23 -12.08 1.77
C VAL A 74 2.86 -10.79 2.25
N ALA A 75 2.05 -9.79 2.64
CA ALA A 75 2.55 -8.53 3.17
C ALA A 75 3.32 -8.72 4.49
N THR A 76 2.82 -9.57 5.40
CA THR A 76 3.51 -9.90 6.65
C THR A 76 4.87 -10.53 6.36
N TRP A 77 4.90 -11.56 5.51
CA TRP A 77 6.14 -12.23 5.13
C TRP A 77 7.15 -11.30 4.44
N LEU A 78 6.68 -10.40 3.55
CA LEU A 78 7.53 -9.37 2.94
C LEU A 78 8.09 -8.39 3.97
N GLY A 79 7.31 -8.07 5.00
CA GLY A 79 7.79 -7.27 6.13
C GLY A 79 8.94 -7.95 6.88
N GLU A 80 8.81 -9.24 7.17
CA GLU A 80 9.88 -10.04 7.78
C GLU A 80 11.16 -10.02 6.92
N GLN A 81 11.02 -10.20 5.59
CA GLN A 81 12.16 -10.12 4.67
C GLN A 81 12.79 -8.71 4.62
N ALA A 82 11.99 -7.66 4.76
CA ALA A 82 12.50 -6.30 4.81
C ALA A 82 13.27 -6.04 6.11
N GLU A 83 12.78 -6.52 7.25
CA GLU A 83 13.48 -6.43 8.55
C GLU A 83 14.79 -7.22 8.52
N GLU A 84 14.82 -8.42 7.95
CA GLU A 84 16.04 -9.19 7.73
C GLU A 84 17.07 -8.45 6.86
N ALA A 85 16.59 -7.63 5.90
CA ALA A 85 17.42 -6.76 5.08
C ALA A 85 17.86 -5.46 5.78
N GLY A 86 17.48 -5.25 7.06
CA GLY A 86 17.86 -4.10 7.86
C GLY A 86 16.90 -2.90 7.76
N VAL A 87 15.69 -3.09 7.24
CA VAL A 87 14.66 -2.05 7.25
C VAL A 87 13.98 -2.00 8.61
N GLU A 88 13.89 -0.82 9.19
CA GLU A 88 13.10 -0.62 10.42
C GLU A 88 11.64 -0.37 10.05
N ILE A 89 10.74 -1.19 10.59
CA ILE A 89 9.30 -1.07 10.37
C ILE A 89 8.62 -0.63 11.66
N TYR A 90 7.79 0.40 11.58
CA TYR A 90 7.07 0.98 12.72
C TYR A 90 5.56 0.76 12.58
N PRO A 91 5.00 -0.37 13.07
CA PRO A 91 3.55 -0.59 13.08
C PRO A 91 2.84 0.33 14.08
N GLY A 92 1.59 0.68 13.78
CA GLY A 92 0.79 1.57 14.62
C GLY A 92 1.03 3.07 14.41
N PHE A 93 2.04 3.44 13.62
CA PHE A 93 2.37 4.84 13.34
C PHE A 93 1.87 5.28 11.97
N ALA A 94 0.81 6.07 11.95
CA ALA A 94 0.29 6.66 10.73
C ALA A 94 0.98 8.00 10.44
N GLY A 95 1.44 8.21 9.21
CA GLY A 95 1.90 9.53 8.78
C GLY A 95 0.74 10.53 8.79
N ALA A 96 0.88 11.64 9.50
CA ALA A 96 -0.16 12.65 9.69
C ALA A 96 0.18 14.00 9.05
N GLN A 97 1.45 14.39 9.08
CA GLN A 97 1.90 15.68 8.56
C GLN A 97 3.18 15.50 7.71
N ILE A 98 3.41 16.47 6.84
CA ILE A 98 4.59 16.54 5.97
C ILE A 98 5.53 17.55 6.55
N VAL A 99 6.80 17.20 6.71
CA VAL A 99 7.88 18.13 7.03
C VAL A 99 8.42 18.67 5.72
N TRP A 100 8.11 19.95 5.45
CA TRP A 100 8.52 20.61 4.23
C TRP A 100 9.95 21.14 4.31
N ASP A 101 10.64 21.14 3.18
CA ASP A 101 11.81 21.96 2.95
C ASP A 101 11.34 23.32 2.42
N GLU A 102 11.51 24.36 3.22
CA GLU A 102 11.05 25.71 2.88
C GLU A 102 12.26 26.65 2.68
N ASP A 103 12.13 27.55 1.73
CA ASP A 103 13.10 28.63 1.57
C ASP A 103 12.86 29.75 2.59
N ALA A 104 13.72 30.77 2.57
CA ALA A 104 13.63 31.92 3.47
C ALA A 104 12.31 32.71 3.34
N ASN A 105 11.58 32.55 2.25
CA ASN A 105 10.30 33.20 1.98
C ASN A 105 9.10 32.30 2.30
N GLY A 106 9.33 31.08 2.83
CA GLY A 106 8.28 30.10 3.14
C GLY A 106 7.76 29.30 1.93
N ASN A 107 8.46 29.36 0.78
CA ASN A 107 8.08 28.54 -0.37
C ASN A 107 8.57 27.11 -0.18
N LYS A 108 7.67 26.15 -0.38
CA LYS A 108 7.94 24.72 -0.30
C LYS A 108 8.79 24.28 -1.49
N ARG A 109 9.99 23.76 -1.23
CA ARG A 109 10.94 23.27 -2.24
C ARG A 109 10.98 21.76 -2.34
N GLY A 110 10.61 21.07 -1.27
CA GLY A 110 10.67 19.63 -1.20
C GLY A 110 10.15 19.09 0.13
N ILE A 111 10.39 17.82 0.36
CA ILE A 111 9.97 17.13 1.57
C ILE A 111 11.21 16.64 2.30
N ARG A 112 11.29 16.92 3.61
CA ARG A 112 12.36 16.46 4.51
C ARG A 112 11.98 15.28 5.36
N GLY A 113 10.68 14.96 5.43
CA GLY A 113 10.20 13.88 6.26
C GLY A 113 8.70 13.94 6.53
N ILE A 114 8.30 13.22 7.53
CA ILE A 114 6.90 13.15 8.00
C ILE A 114 6.84 13.28 9.53
N VAL A 115 5.68 13.70 10.05
CA VAL A 115 5.32 13.54 11.46
C VAL A 115 4.21 12.51 11.54
N THR A 116 4.29 11.61 12.50
CA THR A 116 3.23 10.64 12.77
C THR A 116 2.09 11.31 13.54
N ASN A 117 0.94 10.62 13.62
CA ASN A 117 -0.15 11.09 14.45
C ASN A 117 0.17 10.96 15.93
N ASP A 118 -0.45 11.82 16.74
CA ASP A 118 -0.48 11.68 18.19
C ASP A 118 -1.23 10.40 18.57
N ILE A 119 -0.77 9.74 19.62
CA ILE A 119 -1.41 8.57 20.21
C ILE A 119 -2.14 8.99 21.50
N GLY A 120 -3.19 8.28 21.87
CA GLY A 120 -3.88 8.52 23.13
C GLY A 120 -4.76 9.79 23.17
N LEU A 121 -5.30 10.23 22.04
CA LEU A 121 -6.34 11.25 22.00
C LEU A 121 -7.73 10.63 22.16
N ASN A 122 -8.66 11.37 22.78
CA ASN A 122 -10.08 11.04 22.81
C ASN A 122 -10.78 11.51 21.50
N LYS A 123 -12.09 11.28 21.38
CA LYS A 123 -12.85 11.67 20.17
C LYS A 123 -12.91 13.18 19.95
N GLU A 124 -12.76 13.95 21.01
CA GLU A 124 -12.74 15.40 21.02
C GLU A 124 -11.33 15.99 20.81
N GLY A 125 -10.31 15.12 20.59
CA GLY A 125 -8.92 15.52 20.36
C GLY A 125 -8.16 15.90 21.64
N GLN A 126 -8.67 15.55 22.82
CA GLN A 126 -8.00 15.85 24.10
C GLN A 126 -7.09 14.69 24.52
N PRO A 127 -5.94 14.97 25.13
CA PRO A 127 -5.03 13.93 25.63
C PRO A 127 -5.66 13.09 26.72
N LYS A 128 -5.43 11.78 26.67
CA LYS A 128 -5.70 10.80 27.71
C LYS A 128 -4.44 10.54 28.53
N ASP A 129 -4.54 9.67 29.53
CA ASP A 129 -3.40 9.30 30.39
C ASP A 129 -2.24 8.64 29.63
N ASN A 130 -2.54 8.03 28.47
CA ASN A 130 -1.57 7.40 27.57
C ASN A 130 -1.25 8.26 26.34
N TYR A 131 -1.32 9.58 26.47
CA TYR A 131 -1.01 10.50 25.39
C TYR A 131 0.50 10.49 25.08
N GLU A 132 0.82 10.30 23.81
CA GLU A 132 2.16 10.45 23.27
C GLU A 132 2.09 11.32 22.00
N PRO A 133 2.92 12.37 21.91
CA PRO A 133 2.96 13.22 20.71
C PRO A 133 3.54 12.44 19.52
N GLY A 134 3.11 12.80 18.33
CA GLY A 134 3.64 12.24 17.09
C GLY A 134 5.16 12.46 16.97
N MET A 135 5.83 11.48 16.38
CA MET A 135 7.26 11.53 16.14
C MET A 135 7.57 12.09 14.76
N GLU A 136 8.63 12.87 14.66
CA GLU A 136 9.14 13.39 13.39
C GLU A 136 10.25 12.47 12.86
N PHE A 137 10.06 11.97 11.62
CA PHE A 137 11.04 11.20 10.88
C PHE A 137 11.58 12.03 9.73
N ARG A 138 12.89 12.17 9.65
CA ARG A 138 13.59 12.89 8.58
C ARG A 138 14.47 11.97 7.76
N ALA A 139 14.43 12.15 6.44
CA ALA A 139 15.28 11.43 5.51
C ALA A 139 15.62 12.29 4.28
N PRO A 140 16.76 12.05 3.61
CA PRO A 140 17.10 12.72 2.35
C PRO A 140 16.10 12.43 1.24
N ILE A 141 15.47 11.22 1.25
CA ILE A 141 14.45 10.79 0.29
C ILE A 141 13.28 10.19 1.08
N THR A 142 12.06 10.61 0.74
CA THR A 142 10.82 10.08 1.30
C THR A 142 9.95 9.49 0.19
N LEU A 143 9.59 8.21 0.32
CA LEU A 143 8.71 7.51 -0.61
C LEU A 143 7.31 7.38 0.00
N PHE A 144 6.30 7.86 -0.72
CA PHE A 144 4.90 7.76 -0.31
C PHE A 144 4.22 6.62 -1.07
N ALA A 145 4.04 5.49 -0.41
CA ALA A 145 3.41 4.28 -0.95
C ALA A 145 2.07 3.99 -0.25
N GLU A 146 1.22 5.01 -0.13
CA GLU A 146 -0.04 4.97 0.62
C GLU A 146 -1.23 4.43 -0.19
N GLY A 147 -1.01 3.98 -1.42
CA GLY A 147 -2.07 3.56 -2.34
C GLY A 147 -2.87 4.72 -2.96
N ALA A 148 -3.97 4.39 -3.64
CA ALA A 148 -4.73 5.34 -4.46
C ALA A 148 -5.36 6.51 -3.67
N HIS A 149 -5.64 6.31 -2.40
CA HIS A 149 -6.27 7.29 -1.50
C HIS A 149 -5.35 7.72 -0.35
N GLY A 150 -4.05 7.71 -0.57
CA GLY A 150 -3.07 8.11 0.42
C GLY A 150 -3.28 9.55 0.90
N SER A 151 -3.42 9.75 2.20
CA SER A 151 -3.79 11.06 2.75
C SER A 151 -2.69 12.10 2.60
N LEU A 152 -1.42 11.73 2.81
CA LEU A 152 -0.29 12.62 2.61
C LEU A 152 0.02 12.81 1.12
N SER A 153 -0.05 11.76 0.33
CA SER A 153 0.12 11.82 -1.13
C SER A 153 -0.86 12.80 -1.78
N LEU A 154 -2.14 12.79 -1.37
CA LEU A 154 -3.13 13.75 -1.85
C LEU A 154 -2.82 15.19 -1.44
N LYS A 155 -2.33 15.40 -0.22
CA LYS A 155 -1.89 16.73 0.24
C LYS A 155 -0.71 17.23 -0.59
N ILE A 156 0.29 16.38 -0.84
CA ILE A 156 1.48 16.72 -1.65
C ILE A 156 1.07 17.11 -3.07
N MET A 157 0.25 16.27 -3.71
CA MET A 157 -0.23 16.54 -5.07
C MET A 157 -0.96 17.87 -5.19
N LYS A 158 -1.76 18.22 -4.16
CA LYS A 158 -2.49 19.50 -4.13
C LYS A 158 -1.56 20.69 -3.88
N GLU A 159 -0.69 20.60 -2.87
CA GLU A 159 0.21 21.68 -2.48
C GLU A 159 1.23 22.03 -3.57
N LEU A 160 1.79 21.01 -4.23
CA LEU A 160 2.76 21.17 -5.31
C LEU A 160 2.12 21.23 -6.71
N LYS A 161 0.76 21.20 -6.79
CA LYS A 161 -0.01 21.27 -8.05
C LYS A 161 0.42 20.24 -9.10
N LEU A 162 0.91 19.08 -8.68
CA LEU A 162 1.53 18.09 -9.58
C LEU A 162 0.61 17.61 -10.70
N ARG A 163 -0.69 17.57 -10.48
CA ARG A 163 -1.67 17.19 -11.50
C ARG A 163 -1.91 18.30 -12.53
N GLU A 164 -1.92 19.54 -12.08
CA GLU A 164 -2.11 20.70 -12.97
C GLU A 164 -0.93 20.85 -13.92
N GLU A 165 0.30 20.67 -13.44
CA GLU A 165 1.51 20.78 -14.24
C GLU A 165 1.62 19.73 -15.36
N VAL A 166 1.14 18.49 -15.11
CA VAL A 166 1.17 17.40 -16.11
C VAL A 166 -0.15 17.22 -16.86
N GLY A 167 -1.16 18.04 -16.59
CA GLY A 167 -2.49 17.93 -17.20
C GLY A 167 -3.22 16.60 -16.92
N ALA A 168 -2.90 15.96 -15.79
CA ALA A 168 -3.50 14.68 -15.43
C ALA A 168 -4.95 14.83 -14.97
N ASP A 169 -5.87 14.09 -15.61
CA ASP A 169 -7.27 14.03 -15.20
C ASP A 169 -7.37 13.27 -13.86
N PRO A 170 -7.97 13.87 -12.82
CA PRO A 170 -8.22 13.18 -11.55
C PRO A 170 -9.04 11.90 -11.68
N GLN A 171 -9.87 11.78 -12.71
CA GLN A 171 -10.72 10.62 -12.96
C GLN A 171 -9.92 9.39 -13.44
N THR A 172 -8.72 9.57 -13.97
CA THR A 172 -7.88 8.45 -14.44
C THR A 172 -7.50 7.49 -13.31
N LEU A 173 -7.52 7.93 -12.06
CA LEU A 173 -7.30 7.08 -10.88
C LEU A 173 -8.54 6.27 -10.45
N SER A 174 -9.71 6.59 -11.01
CA SER A 174 -10.97 5.91 -10.70
C SER A 174 -11.12 4.54 -11.36
N LEU A 175 -10.27 4.19 -12.32
CA LEU A 175 -10.28 2.89 -13.00
C LEU A 175 -9.84 1.70 -12.13
N ILE A 176 -9.42 1.96 -10.89
CA ILE A 176 -9.06 0.92 -9.93
C ILE A 176 -10.28 0.43 -9.12
N HIS A 177 -11.44 1.01 -9.35
CA HIS A 177 -12.70 0.65 -8.68
C HIS A 177 -13.62 -0.16 -9.58
N ILE A 178 -13.12 -1.25 -10.12
CA ILE A 178 -13.96 -2.25 -10.77
C ILE A 178 -13.98 -3.51 -9.90
#